data_7106ea18c891fbbbeebf956554090ef3
#
_entry.id   7106ea18c891fbbbeebf956554090ef3
#
_cell.length_a   1.000
_cell.length_b   1.000
_cell.length_c   1.000
_cell.angle_alpha   90.00
_cell.angle_beta   90.00
_cell.angle_gamma   90.00
#
_symmetry.space_group_name_H-M   'P 1'
#
loop_
_entity.id
_entity.type
_entity.pdbx_description
1 polymer ?
#
loop_
_entity_poly.entity_id
_entity_poly.type
_entity_poly.pdbx_seq_one_letter_code
_entity_poly.pdbx_strand_id
1 'polypeptide(L)'
;MDLRFGDSRPTDEERAAVDALLGPPESSWEGADRSDADLRWARGGRAARDRRDLLLPGLHALNDRLGWISEGGLDYLCRRLTVPPSEAYGVATFYALFSVRPRPATVLHVCTDLACAAAGAPRLCEAAEARLGPESGVTVERGPCLGLCERAPAALVVRAGEDAAGATAGGGVTRAAAVSAPATPDAVVRAALTPENAPEEPPAALAVPQAPDPGLLLLGRVGTVDPADLDDYRAHGGYTALRRAFALGPAGVIREVTDSGLLGRGGAAFPTGRKWQATASQPDHPHYLVCNADESEPGTFKDRVLMEGDPYALVEAMTIAAYATGARHGYLYLRGEYPRALERMEHAIAQARARGLLGDDVLGQGFSFDIEIRRGAGAYICGEETALFNSIEGFRGEPRSKPPFPVEKGLFGKPTVANNVETLVNVLPVLTLGAQAYAAIGTGASTGPKLFCVSGSVDRPGIYELPFGATLGELLTLAGVRDGLRAVLLGGAAGGFVRPDELDIPLTFEGTREAGTTLGSGVVMAFDDTVPLPRLLLRIAEFFRDESCGQCVPCRVGTVRQEEALHRIAERTGADAAADITLLREVGRAMRDASICGLGQTAWNAVESAIDRLGAYE
;
A
#
# COMPACT_ATOMS: atom_id res chain seq x y z
N MET A 1 6.25 -29.86 14.36
CA MET A 1 5.69 -28.55 14.74
C MET A 1 5.09 -28.73 16.13
N ASP A 2 5.54 -27.95 17.09
CA ASP A 2 5.07 -28.04 18.46
C ASP A 2 3.88 -27.06 18.64
N LEU A 3 2.67 -27.61 18.63
CA LEU A 3 1.42 -26.84 18.80
C LEU A 3 1.12 -26.75 20.30
N ARG A 4 1.81 -25.89 21.03
CA ARG A 4 1.49 -25.57 22.41
C ARG A 4 0.54 -24.39 22.45
N PHE A 5 -0.69 -24.63 22.79
CA PHE A 5 -1.71 -23.60 23.04
C PHE A 5 -1.65 -23.16 24.50
N GLY A 6 -2.00 -21.89 24.75
CA GLY A 6 -2.11 -21.35 26.10
C GLY A 6 -3.34 -21.86 26.84
N ASP A 7 -3.44 -21.50 28.12
CA ASP A 7 -4.60 -21.78 28.96
C ASP A 7 -5.61 -20.61 28.97
N SER A 8 -5.31 -19.54 28.26
CA SER A 8 -6.17 -18.35 28.14
C SER A 8 -7.42 -18.68 27.33
N ARG A 9 -8.59 -18.27 27.83
CA ARG A 9 -9.88 -18.52 27.17
C ARG A 9 -10.38 -17.25 26.50
N PRO A 10 -10.94 -17.38 25.27
CA PRO A 10 -11.59 -16.26 24.61
C PRO A 10 -12.89 -15.91 25.34
N THR A 11 -13.26 -14.65 25.28
CA THR A 11 -14.62 -14.19 25.61
C THR A 11 -15.62 -14.65 24.56
N ASP A 12 -16.93 -14.56 24.86
CA ASP A 12 -17.98 -14.89 23.88
C ASP A 12 -17.92 -13.94 22.67
N GLU A 13 -17.53 -12.70 22.88
CA GLU A 13 -17.37 -11.68 21.85
C GLU A 13 -16.21 -11.99 20.90
N GLU A 14 -15.07 -12.44 21.42
CA GLU A 14 -13.92 -12.90 20.63
C GLU A 14 -14.26 -14.15 19.81
N ARG A 15 -14.99 -15.10 20.41
CA ARG A 15 -15.50 -16.28 19.69
C ARG A 15 -16.38 -15.85 18.54
N ALA A 16 -17.34 -14.98 18.80
CA ALA A 16 -18.28 -14.51 17.78
C ALA A 16 -17.56 -13.82 16.61
N ALA A 17 -16.53 -13.01 16.88
CA ALA A 17 -15.74 -12.35 15.86
C ALA A 17 -14.99 -13.36 14.96
N VAL A 18 -14.36 -14.37 15.55
CA VAL A 18 -13.65 -15.41 14.79
C VAL A 18 -14.63 -16.32 14.04
N ASP A 19 -15.73 -16.70 14.67
CA ASP A 19 -16.72 -17.60 14.07
C ASP A 19 -17.51 -16.93 12.95
N ALA A 20 -17.70 -15.62 12.99
CA ALA A 20 -18.29 -14.87 11.88
C ALA A 20 -17.44 -14.97 10.59
N LEU A 21 -16.12 -15.03 10.74
CA LEU A 21 -15.18 -15.17 9.61
C LEU A 21 -15.04 -16.63 9.16
N LEU A 22 -14.85 -17.55 10.13
CA LEU A 22 -14.49 -18.94 9.83
C LEU A 22 -15.69 -19.88 9.69
N GLY A 23 -16.88 -19.41 10.02
CA GLY A 23 -18.07 -20.23 10.28
C GLY A 23 -18.04 -20.83 11.69
N PRO A 24 -19.17 -21.34 12.21
CA PRO A 24 -19.20 -22.04 13.49
C PRO A 24 -18.34 -23.30 13.43
N PRO A 25 -17.74 -23.74 14.57
CA PRO A 25 -17.00 -25.00 14.62
C PRO A 25 -17.90 -26.19 14.18
N GLU A 26 -17.41 -27.01 13.23
CA GLU A 26 -18.15 -28.18 12.73
C GLU A 26 -18.31 -29.27 13.79
N SER A 27 -17.43 -29.27 14.79
CA SER A 27 -17.47 -30.21 15.91
C SER A 27 -16.87 -29.60 17.17
N SER A 28 -17.11 -30.23 18.34
CA SER A 28 -16.45 -29.86 19.61
C SER A 28 -14.91 -29.95 19.54
N TRP A 29 -14.35 -30.55 18.51
CA TRP A 29 -12.92 -30.65 18.26
C TRP A 29 -12.34 -29.36 17.60
N GLU A 30 -13.16 -28.58 16.96
CA GLU A 30 -12.76 -27.30 16.38
C GLU A 30 -12.98 -26.19 17.40
N GLY A 31 -11.88 -25.71 18.00
CA GLY A 31 -11.94 -24.65 19.01
C GLY A 31 -12.29 -25.08 20.44
N ALA A 32 -12.47 -26.37 20.69
CA ALA A 32 -12.58 -26.90 22.04
C ALA A 32 -11.21 -27.14 22.68
N ASP A 33 -11.17 -27.32 23.99
CA ASP A 33 -9.97 -27.72 24.73
C ASP A 33 -9.49 -29.08 24.22
N ARG A 34 -8.41 -29.12 23.47
CA ARG A 34 -7.78 -30.32 22.95
C ARG A 34 -6.51 -30.62 23.73
N SER A 35 -6.28 -31.90 24.05
CA SER A 35 -4.97 -32.33 24.54
C SER A 35 -3.91 -32.24 23.41
N ASP A 36 -2.62 -32.13 23.78
CA ASP A 36 -1.54 -32.17 22.82
C ASP A 36 -1.54 -33.42 21.93
N ALA A 37 -2.06 -34.55 22.47
CA ALA A 37 -2.22 -35.80 21.73
C ALA A 37 -3.33 -35.68 20.67
N ASP A 38 -4.45 -35.05 21.01
CA ASP A 38 -5.58 -34.86 20.10
C ASP A 38 -5.22 -33.92 18.95
N LEU A 39 -4.40 -32.87 19.20
CA LEU A 39 -3.91 -31.96 18.19
C LEU A 39 -3.01 -32.62 17.15
N ARG A 40 -2.30 -33.68 17.53
CA ARG A 40 -1.46 -34.46 16.60
C ARG A 40 -2.29 -35.31 15.65
N TRP A 41 -3.45 -35.76 16.09
CA TRP A 41 -4.26 -36.75 15.38
C TRP A 41 -5.58 -36.19 14.84
N ALA A 42 -5.92 -34.93 15.13
CA ALA A 42 -7.18 -34.34 14.68
C ALA A 42 -7.27 -34.35 13.14
N ARG A 43 -8.34 -34.98 12.63
CA ARG A 43 -8.61 -35.04 11.17
C ARG A 43 -8.73 -33.66 10.53
N GLY A 44 -9.23 -32.66 11.25
CA GLY A 44 -9.33 -31.27 10.80
C GLY A 44 -7.99 -30.54 10.67
N GLY A 45 -6.90 -31.05 11.25
CA GLY A 45 -5.62 -30.36 11.33
C GLY A 45 -4.99 -30.02 9.97
N ARG A 46 -5.18 -30.85 8.95
CA ARG A 46 -4.68 -30.54 7.60
C ARG A 46 -5.56 -29.50 6.92
N ALA A 47 -6.87 -29.68 6.92
CA ALA A 47 -7.80 -28.72 6.32
C ALA A 47 -7.74 -27.35 7.01
N ALA A 48 -7.59 -27.32 8.35
CA ALA A 48 -7.40 -26.06 9.08
C ALA A 48 -6.06 -25.39 8.74
N ARG A 49 -4.98 -26.15 8.51
CA ARG A 49 -3.69 -25.60 8.06
C ARG A 49 -3.77 -25.06 6.64
N ASP A 50 -4.58 -25.67 5.79
CA ASP A 50 -4.82 -25.19 4.42
C ASP A 50 -5.58 -23.85 4.41
N ARG A 51 -6.13 -23.40 5.59
CA ARG A 51 -6.78 -22.10 5.80
C ARG A 51 -5.90 -21.10 6.58
N ARG A 52 -4.59 -21.32 6.67
CA ARG A 52 -3.67 -20.40 7.37
C ARG A 52 -3.71 -18.99 6.80
N ASP A 53 -4.01 -18.84 5.52
CA ASP A 53 -4.21 -17.56 4.84
C ASP A 53 -5.32 -16.69 5.46
N LEU A 54 -6.18 -17.28 6.29
CA LEU A 54 -7.18 -16.55 7.08
C LEU A 54 -6.65 -16.05 8.43
N LEU A 55 -5.35 -16.22 8.75
CA LEU A 55 -4.78 -15.71 10.00
C LEU A 55 -4.85 -14.18 10.06
N LEU A 56 -4.38 -13.48 9.03
CA LEU A 56 -4.43 -12.00 9.00
C LEU A 56 -5.88 -11.47 9.02
N PRO A 57 -6.82 -11.99 8.21
CA PRO A 57 -8.25 -11.68 8.34
C PRO A 57 -8.81 -11.93 9.75
N GLY A 58 -8.41 -13.03 10.40
CA GLY A 58 -8.84 -13.34 11.77
C GLY A 58 -8.29 -12.37 12.82
N LEU A 59 -7.04 -11.92 12.66
CA LEU A 59 -6.46 -10.87 13.50
C LEU A 59 -7.20 -9.53 13.30
N HIS A 60 -7.59 -9.21 12.06
CA HIS A 60 -8.45 -8.06 11.79
C HIS A 60 -9.81 -8.20 12.48
N ALA A 61 -10.46 -9.36 12.39
CA ALA A 61 -11.76 -9.57 13.03
C ALA A 61 -11.72 -9.35 14.55
N LEU A 62 -10.68 -9.83 15.21
CA LEU A 62 -10.45 -9.57 16.65
C LEU A 62 -10.17 -8.10 16.93
N ASN A 63 -9.25 -7.49 16.18
CA ASN A 63 -8.85 -6.09 16.40
C ASN A 63 -9.99 -5.11 16.08
N ASP A 64 -10.75 -5.34 15.02
CA ASP A 64 -11.89 -4.50 14.64
C ASP A 64 -13.03 -4.60 15.65
N ARG A 65 -13.18 -5.76 16.32
CA ARG A 65 -14.23 -5.98 17.32
C ARG A 65 -13.88 -5.38 18.68
N LEU A 66 -12.62 -5.50 19.14
CA LEU A 66 -12.21 -5.19 20.51
C LEU A 66 -11.23 -4.02 20.62
N GLY A 67 -10.59 -3.62 19.51
CA GLY A 67 -9.52 -2.62 19.47
C GLY A 67 -8.13 -3.19 19.73
N TRP A 68 -8.02 -4.45 20.16
CA TRP A 68 -6.77 -5.15 20.40
C TRP A 68 -6.96 -6.67 20.35
N ILE A 69 -5.86 -7.40 20.27
CA ILE A 69 -5.84 -8.87 20.15
C ILE A 69 -5.42 -9.45 21.51
N SER A 70 -6.35 -10.05 22.23
CA SER A 70 -6.09 -10.68 23.53
C SER A 70 -5.39 -12.03 23.36
N GLU A 71 -4.78 -12.53 24.44
CA GLU A 71 -4.22 -13.89 24.46
C GLU A 71 -5.30 -14.95 24.21
N GLY A 72 -6.49 -14.80 24.80
CA GLY A 72 -7.61 -15.74 24.65
C GLY A 72 -8.16 -15.75 23.23
N GLY A 73 -8.38 -14.58 22.62
CA GLY A 73 -8.81 -14.44 21.23
C GLY A 73 -7.79 -15.00 20.25
N LEU A 74 -6.50 -14.69 20.46
CA LEU A 74 -5.40 -15.20 19.65
C LEU A 74 -5.30 -16.73 19.74
N ASP A 75 -5.36 -17.30 20.95
CA ASP A 75 -5.29 -18.75 21.15
C ASP A 75 -6.48 -19.48 20.50
N TYR A 76 -7.68 -18.91 20.61
CA TYR A 76 -8.86 -19.43 19.92
C TYR A 76 -8.70 -19.44 18.39
N LEU A 77 -8.27 -18.33 17.81
CA LEU A 77 -7.99 -18.24 16.37
C LEU A 77 -6.92 -19.26 15.94
N CYS A 78 -5.85 -19.41 16.74
CA CYS A 78 -4.79 -20.40 16.50
C CYS A 78 -5.33 -21.84 16.50
N ARG A 79 -6.23 -22.17 17.44
CA ARG A 79 -6.89 -23.49 17.49
C ARG A 79 -7.76 -23.75 16.26
N ARG A 80 -8.55 -22.74 15.85
CA ARG A 80 -9.42 -22.85 14.67
C ARG A 80 -8.64 -23.07 13.38
N LEU A 81 -7.48 -22.41 13.23
CA LEU A 81 -6.63 -22.48 12.03
C LEU A 81 -5.47 -23.50 12.16
N THR A 82 -5.31 -24.14 13.30
CA THR A 82 -4.16 -25.04 13.57
C THR A 82 -2.81 -24.36 13.32
N VAL A 83 -2.67 -23.10 13.76
CA VAL A 83 -1.45 -22.29 13.67
C VAL A 83 -0.79 -22.23 15.05
N PRO A 84 0.55 -22.41 15.16
CA PRO A 84 1.23 -22.26 16.44
C PRO A 84 1.05 -20.85 17.02
N PRO A 85 0.69 -20.69 18.29
CA PRO A 85 0.47 -19.38 18.91
C PRO A 85 1.68 -18.44 18.81
N SER A 86 2.90 -18.97 18.89
CA SER A 86 4.13 -18.19 18.74
C SER A 86 4.29 -17.59 17.34
N GLU A 87 3.87 -18.32 16.29
CA GLU A 87 3.89 -17.81 14.93
C GLU A 87 2.80 -16.75 14.73
N ALA A 88 1.58 -17.01 15.22
CA ALA A 88 0.47 -16.05 15.16
C ALA A 88 0.77 -14.76 15.94
N TYR A 89 1.40 -14.87 17.11
CA TYR A 89 1.88 -13.73 17.88
C TYR A 89 2.92 -12.92 17.11
N GLY A 90 3.87 -13.61 16.45
CA GLY A 90 4.85 -12.98 15.57
C GLY A 90 4.23 -12.25 14.38
N VAL A 91 3.08 -12.72 13.87
CA VAL A 91 2.30 -12.02 12.83
C VAL A 91 1.54 -10.84 13.45
N ALA A 92 0.85 -11.04 14.57
CA ALA A 92 0.07 -9.98 15.24
C ALA A 92 0.92 -8.78 15.67
N THR A 93 2.17 -9.00 16.10
CA THR A 93 3.11 -7.95 16.52
C THR A 93 3.93 -7.34 15.38
N PHE A 94 3.79 -7.86 14.16
CA PHE A 94 4.52 -7.37 12.99
C PHE A 94 3.87 -6.12 12.38
N TYR A 95 2.56 -5.98 12.47
CA TYR A 95 1.78 -4.93 11.82
C TYR A 95 1.45 -3.78 12.76
N ALA A 96 1.69 -2.54 12.31
CA ALA A 96 1.53 -1.33 13.11
C ALA A 96 0.08 -1.02 13.55
N LEU A 97 -0.93 -1.48 12.81
CA LEU A 97 -2.34 -1.23 13.16
C LEU A 97 -2.89 -2.17 14.23
N PHE A 98 -2.20 -3.26 14.54
CA PHE A 98 -2.61 -4.19 15.59
C PHE A 98 -1.99 -3.83 16.94
N SER A 99 -2.68 -4.21 18.00
CA SER A 99 -2.13 -4.20 19.36
C SER A 99 -2.39 -5.54 20.03
N VAL A 100 -1.38 -6.09 20.67
CA VAL A 100 -1.48 -7.26 21.56
C VAL A 100 -1.52 -6.83 23.03
N ARG A 101 -1.60 -5.53 23.29
CA ARG A 101 -1.77 -4.95 24.62
C ARG A 101 -3.15 -4.32 24.70
N PRO A 102 -3.82 -4.41 25.88
CA PRO A 102 -5.09 -3.75 26.08
C PRO A 102 -4.99 -2.25 25.77
N ARG A 103 -5.90 -1.75 24.96
CA ARG A 103 -6.06 -0.32 24.66
C ARG A 103 -7.53 0.02 24.49
N PRO A 104 -7.93 1.29 24.62
CA PRO A 104 -9.28 1.75 24.30
C PRO A 104 -9.74 1.33 22.91
N ALA A 105 -11.07 1.17 22.75
CA ALA A 105 -11.67 0.82 21.47
C ALA A 105 -11.44 1.89 20.39
N THR A 106 -11.23 3.15 20.77
CA THR A 106 -10.95 4.23 19.84
C THR A 106 -9.45 4.54 19.82
N VAL A 107 -8.86 4.48 18.62
CA VAL A 107 -7.46 4.83 18.36
C VAL A 107 -7.40 5.97 17.36
N LEU A 108 -6.68 7.03 17.71
CA LEU A 108 -6.35 8.15 16.82
C LEU A 108 -4.91 7.96 16.33
N HIS A 109 -4.75 7.58 15.08
CA HIS A 109 -3.45 7.55 14.40
C HIS A 109 -3.17 8.91 13.76
N VAL A 110 -2.10 9.59 14.19
CA VAL A 110 -1.64 10.84 13.58
C VAL A 110 -0.42 10.52 12.71
N CYS A 111 -0.53 10.81 11.41
CA CYS A 111 0.61 10.63 10.51
C CYS A 111 1.75 11.57 10.89
N THR A 112 2.94 11.02 11.10
CA THR A 112 4.16 11.78 11.41
C THR A 112 5.22 11.69 10.33
N ASP A 113 4.86 11.21 9.15
CA ASP A 113 5.75 11.07 8.01
C ASP A 113 5.98 12.39 7.25
N LEU A 114 6.87 12.36 6.27
CA LEU A 114 7.56 13.48 5.63
C LEU A 114 6.70 14.72 5.38
N ALA A 115 5.62 14.61 4.60
CA ALA A 115 4.75 15.74 4.30
C ALA A 115 4.02 16.25 5.55
N CYS A 116 3.54 15.33 6.39
CA CYS A 116 2.84 15.68 7.63
C CYS A 116 3.80 16.27 8.67
N ALA A 117 5.03 15.76 8.79
CA ALA A 117 6.06 16.33 9.65
C ALA A 117 6.41 17.77 9.24
N ALA A 118 6.60 18.02 7.95
CA ALA A 118 6.82 19.37 7.40
C ALA A 118 5.61 20.30 7.66
N ALA A 119 4.39 19.76 7.62
CA ALA A 119 3.15 20.49 7.90
C ALA A 119 2.82 20.64 9.40
N GLY A 120 3.71 20.23 10.31
CA GLY A 120 3.57 20.46 11.76
C GLY A 120 2.86 19.34 12.54
N ALA A 121 2.80 18.12 12.02
CA ALA A 121 2.21 16.96 12.71
C ALA A 121 2.75 16.69 14.12
N PRO A 122 4.04 16.91 14.46
CA PRO A 122 4.50 16.73 15.84
C PRO A 122 3.73 17.59 16.84
N ARG A 123 3.46 18.86 16.52
CA ARG A 123 2.64 19.77 17.35
C ARG A 123 1.18 19.34 17.42
N LEU A 124 0.67 18.74 16.32
CA LEU A 124 -0.68 18.16 16.31
C LEU A 124 -0.79 16.98 17.28
N CYS A 125 0.22 16.09 17.31
CA CYS A 125 0.28 14.98 18.27
C CYS A 125 0.28 15.48 19.72
N GLU A 126 1.17 16.41 20.05
CA GLU A 126 1.25 17.00 21.39
C GLU A 126 -0.08 17.65 21.83
N ALA A 127 -0.72 18.38 20.91
CA ALA A 127 -2.02 19.01 21.20
C ALA A 127 -3.14 17.97 21.35
N ALA A 128 -3.14 16.88 20.59
CA ALA A 128 -4.10 15.80 20.72
C ALA A 128 -3.90 15.03 22.03
N GLU A 129 -2.66 14.65 22.36
CA GLU A 129 -2.30 13.98 23.62
C GLU A 129 -2.69 14.81 24.86
N ALA A 130 -2.45 16.13 24.82
CA ALA A 130 -2.80 17.02 25.93
C ALA A 130 -4.32 17.16 26.14
N ARG A 131 -5.13 17.04 25.09
CA ARG A 131 -6.59 17.23 25.12
C ARG A 131 -7.36 15.92 25.32
N LEU A 132 -6.80 14.81 24.82
CA LEU A 132 -7.32 13.46 24.96
C LEU A 132 -6.56 12.75 26.09
N GLY A 133 -6.79 13.18 27.32
CA GLY A 133 -6.17 12.54 28.51
C GLY A 133 -6.60 11.08 28.68
N PRO A 134 -5.99 10.35 29.63
CA PRO A 134 -6.21 8.90 29.84
C PRO A 134 -7.68 8.49 30.04
N GLU A 135 -8.52 9.41 30.53
CA GLU A 135 -9.94 9.15 30.79
C GLU A 135 -10.84 9.38 29.57
N SER A 136 -10.29 9.83 28.43
CA SER A 136 -11.08 10.07 27.21
C SER A 136 -11.59 8.81 26.55
N GLY A 137 -11.03 7.63 26.88
CA GLY A 137 -11.29 6.39 26.16
C GLY A 137 -10.70 6.34 24.74
N VAL A 138 -9.71 7.20 24.46
CA VAL A 138 -9.00 7.29 23.19
C VAL A 138 -7.50 7.07 23.39
N THR A 139 -6.88 6.25 22.57
CA THR A 139 -5.43 6.15 22.45
C THR A 139 -4.95 7.02 21.29
N VAL A 140 -3.95 7.87 21.52
CA VAL A 140 -3.27 8.63 20.46
C VAL A 140 -1.98 7.89 20.09
N GLU A 141 -1.84 7.54 18.82
CA GLU A 141 -0.67 6.86 18.28
C GLU A 141 -0.04 7.65 17.13
N ARG A 142 1.28 7.73 17.11
CA ARG A 142 2.02 8.22 15.95
C ARG A 142 2.02 7.11 14.90
N GLY A 143 1.40 7.38 13.77
CA GLY A 143 1.16 6.39 12.72
C GLY A 143 2.04 6.58 11.50
N PRO A 144 2.07 5.56 10.63
CA PRO A 144 2.73 5.63 9.32
C PRO A 144 2.03 6.63 8.39
N CYS A 145 2.59 6.80 7.20
CA CYS A 145 1.96 7.62 6.16
C CYS A 145 0.56 7.11 5.82
N LEU A 146 -0.43 8.01 5.89
CA LEU A 146 -1.83 7.71 5.58
C LEU A 146 -2.18 7.90 4.10
N GLY A 147 -1.18 8.18 3.23
CA GLY A 147 -1.42 8.45 1.82
C GLY A 147 -2.30 9.67 1.54
N LEU A 148 -2.23 10.69 2.41
CA LEU A 148 -2.99 11.94 2.33
C LEU A 148 -2.05 13.16 2.27
N CYS A 149 -0.90 12.99 1.60
CA CYS A 149 0.19 13.96 1.60
C CYS A 149 -0.21 15.27 0.90
N GLU A 150 -1.18 15.23 -0.01
CA GLU A 150 -1.76 16.42 -0.64
C GLU A 150 -2.61 17.28 0.32
N ARG A 151 -3.00 16.70 1.45
CA ARG A 151 -3.83 17.34 2.49
C ARG A 151 -3.19 17.25 3.87
N ALA A 152 -1.84 17.28 3.92
CA ALA A 152 -1.08 17.22 5.17
C ALA A 152 -1.39 18.43 6.08
N PRO A 153 -1.36 18.26 7.43
CA PRO A 153 -1.18 17.01 8.15
C PRO A 153 -2.44 16.14 8.16
N ALA A 154 -2.31 14.82 8.39
CA ALA A 154 -3.42 13.89 8.32
C ALA A 154 -3.51 13.00 9.57
N ALA A 155 -4.73 12.60 9.92
CA ALA A 155 -5.02 11.69 11.00
C ALA A 155 -6.16 10.73 10.62
N LEU A 156 -6.10 9.51 11.16
CA LEU A 156 -7.10 8.45 11.00
C LEU A 156 -7.60 8.03 12.39
N VAL A 157 -8.90 8.10 12.61
CA VAL A 157 -9.55 7.53 13.78
C VAL A 157 -10.12 6.17 13.41
N VAL A 158 -9.85 5.16 14.21
CA VAL A 158 -10.45 3.84 14.10
C VAL A 158 -11.16 3.52 15.42
N ARG A 159 -12.43 3.12 15.35
CA ARG A 159 -13.20 2.68 16.50
C ARG A 159 -13.61 1.21 16.33
N ALA A 160 -13.22 0.39 17.28
CA ALA A 160 -13.62 -1.01 17.37
C ALA A 160 -15.05 -1.12 17.95
N GLY A 161 -15.79 -2.18 17.57
CA GLY A 161 -17.12 -2.46 18.08
C GLY A 161 -17.99 -3.32 17.14
N GLU A 162 -19.25 -3.54 17.53
CA GLU A 162 -20.21 -4.34 16.75
C GLU A 162 -20.44 -3.79 15.35
N ASP A 163 -20.47 -2.48 15.22
CA ASP A 163 -20.72 -1.81 13.97
C ASP A 163 -19.53 -1.90 12.99
N ALA A 164 -18.32 -2.18 13.50
CA ALA A 164 -17.13 -2.36 12.69
C ALA A 164 -17.09 -3.70 11.94
N ALA A 165 -17.72 -4.73 12.49
CA ALA A 165 -17.75 -6.10 11.93
C ALA A 165 -18.88 -6.28 10.88
N GLY A 166 -19.87 -5.38 10.83
CA GLY A 166 -21.06 -5.51 9.99
C GLY A 166 -20.94 -4.98 8.56
N ALA A 167 -19.81 -4.43 8.16
CA ALA A 167 -19.62 -3.81 6.84
C ALA A 167 -19.55 -4.81 5.65
N THR A 168 -19.64 -6.11 5.90
CA THR A 168 -19.46 -7.14 4.84
C THR A 168 -20.75 -7.68 4.23
N ALA A 169 -21.93 -7.21 4.63
CA ALA A 169 -23.20 -7.75 4.11
C ALA A 169 -24.31 -6.69 3.94
N GLY A 170 -24.11 -5.71 3.08
CA GLY A 170 -25.24 -4.97 2.43
C GLY A 170 -26.13 -4.11 3.32
N GLY A 171 -25.70 -3.71 4.53
CA GLY A 171 -26.45 -2.83 5.43
C GLY A 171 -25.62 -1.61 5.80
N GLY A 172 -26.27 -0.45 5.84
CA GLY A 172 -25.69 0.90 5.95
C GLY A 172 -24.48 1.03 6.88
N VAL A 173 -23.46 1.67 6.37
CA VAL A 173 -22.14 1.83 6.97
C VAL A 173 -22.23 2.71 8.21
N THR A 174 -22.10 2.12 9.39
CA THR A 174 -21.64 2.87 10.56
C THR A 174 -20.13 3.03 10.41
N ARG A 175 -19.63 4.26 10.27
CA ARG A 175 -18.22 4.55 10.07
C ARG A 175 -17.37 4.03 11.25
N ALA A 176 -16.75 2.86 11.08
CA ALA A 176 -15.72 2.37 12.00
C ALA A 176 -14.41 3.19 11.90
N ALA A 177 -14.28 4.02 10.85
CA ALA A 177 -13.11 4.85 10.61
C ALA A 177 -13.50 6.26 10.17
N ALA A 178 -12.73 7.28 10.61
CA ALA A 178 -12.87 8.67 10.20
C ALA A 178 -11.51 9.29 9.89
N VAL A 179 -11.43 10.00 8.76
CA VAL A 179 -10.22 10.67 8.30
C VAL A 179 -10.33 12.17 8.54
N SER A 180 -9.26 12.78 9.07
CA SER A 180 -9.10 14.23 9.17
C SER A 180 -7.88 14.67 8.36
N ALA A 181 -8.10 15.39 7.25
CA ALA A 181 -7.04 15.94 6.40
C ALA A 181 -7.57 17.15 5.59
N PRO A 182 -7.02 18.37 5.76
CA PRO A 182 -5.98 18.71 6.74
C PRO A 182 -6.46 18.56 8.19
N ALA A 183 -5.63 17.99 9.02
CA ALA A 183 -5.95 17.75 10.42
C ALA A 183 -5.63 18.99 11.28
N THR A 184 -6.58 19.37 12.11
CA THR A 184 -6.39 20.40 13.14
C THR A 184 -6.64 19.81 14.54
N PRO A 185 -6.09 20.38 15.63
CA PRO A 185 -6.34 19.87 16.97
C PRO A 185 -7.82 19.73 17.31
N ASP A 186 -8.66 20.66 16.88
CA ASP A 186 -10.10 20.61 17.13
C ASP A 186 -10.80 19.51 16.31
N ALA A 187 -10.40 19.33 15.03
CA ALA A 187 -10.99 18.33 14.16
C ALA A 187 -10.65 16.91 14.62
N VAL A 188 -9.37 16.64 14.97
CA VAL A 188 -8.94 15.30 15.40
C VAL A 188 -9.53 14.91 16.75
N VAL A 189 -9.61 15.84 17.71
CA VAL A 189 -10.25 15.58 19.01
C VAL A 189 -11.74 15.30 18.84
N ARG A 190 -12.44 16.07 18.01
CA ARG A 190 -13.86 15.83 17.73
C ARG A 190 -14.07 14.48 17.03
N ALA A 191 -13.27 14.17 16.00
CA ALA A 191 -13.36 12.90 15.30
C ALA A 191 -13.06 11.70 16.22
N ALA A 192 -12.12 11.85 17.18
CA ALA A 192 -11.78 10.79 18.11
C ALA A 192 -12.87 10.55 19.17
N LEU A 193 -13.55 11.59 19.63
CA LEU A 193 -14.63 11.48 20.63
C LEU A 193 -15.96 11.04 20.01
N THR A 194 -16.26 11.53 18.80
CA THR A 194 -17.52 11.28 18.08
C THR A 194 -17.27 11.02 16.59
N PRO A 195 -16.65 9.85 16.23
CA PRO A 195 -16.31 9.54 14.84
C PRO A 195 -17.51 9.52 13.90
N GLU A 196 -18.67 9.18 14.42
CA GLU A 196 -19.96 9.21 13.69
C GLU A 196 -20.37 10.61 13.21
N ASN A 197 -19.84 11.65 13.86
CA ASN A 197 -20.07 13.06 13.51
C ASN A 197 -18.86 13.68 12.75
N ALA A 198 -17.88 12.86 12.35
CA ALA A 198 -16.76 13.34 11.55
C ALA A 198 -17.25 13.89 10.20
N PRO A 199 -16.68 14.99 9.69
CA PRO A 199 -16.99 15.47 8.37
C PRO A 199 -16.76 14.39 7.31
N GLU A 200 -17.60 14.40 6.28
CA GLU A 200 -17.37 13.54 5.13
C GLU A 200 -16.06 13.91 4.44
N GLU A 201 -15.30 12.89 4.03
CA GLU A 201 -14.08 13.13 3.27
C GLU A 201 -14.40 13.81 1.93
N PRO A 202 -13.60 14.79 1.51
CA PRO A 202 -13.79 15.45 0.23
C PRO A 202 -13.69 14.44 -0.93
N PRO A 203 -14.38 14.71 -2.07
CA PRO A 203 -14.30 13.86 -3.24
C PRO A 203 -12.86 13.63 -3.71
N ALA A 204 -12.55 12.44 -4.24
CA ALA A 204 -11.23 12.08 -4.77
C ALA A 204 -10.73 13.06 -5.85
N ALA A 205 -11.64 13.65 -6.60
CA ALA A 205 -11.35 14.67 -7.62
C ALA A 205 -10.58 15.90 -7.07
N LEU A 206 -10.74 16.24 -5.79
CA LEU A 206 -9.98 17.36 -5.20
C LEU A 206 -8.48 17.05 -5.06
N ALA A 207 -8.10 15.79 -5.12
CA ALA A 207 -6.70 15.39 -5.21
C ALA A 207 -6.14 15.42 -6.64
N VAL A 208 -6.94 15.81 -7.65
CA VAL A 208 -6.55 15.89 -9.07
C VAL A 208 -6.62 17.33 -9.55
N PRO A 209 -5.55 18.13 -9.43
CA PRO A 209 -5.58 19.56 -9.82
C PRO A 209 -5.87 19.80 -11.30
N GLN A 210 -5.73 18.79 -12.15
CA GLN A 210 -6.02 18.83 -13.58
C GLN A 210 -7.49 18.50 -13.92
N ALA A 211 -8.28 18.02 -12.97
CA ALA A 211 -9.69 17.74 -13.24
C ALA A 211 -10.46 19.07 -13.50
N PRO A 212 -11.38 19.12 -14.47
CA PRO A 212 -11.88 18.05 -15.34
C PRO A 212 -11.27 18.07 -16.77
N ASP A 213 -9.95 17.99 -16.93
CA ASP A 213 -9.31 17.95 -18.25
C ASP A 213 -9.73 16.65 -19.01
N PRO A 214 -10.40 16.75 -20.17
CA PRO A 214 -10.81 15.58 -20.94
C PRO A 214 -9.64 14.84 -21.63
N GLY A 215 -8.44 15.41 -21.61
CA GLY A 215 -7.22 14.81 -22.17
C GLY A 215 -6.58 13.76 -21.27
N LEU A 216 -7.00 13.62 -20.02
CA LEU A 216 -6.46 12.65 -19.08
C LEU A 216 -6.92 11.24 -19.43
N LEU A 217 -5.98 10.29 -19.52
CA LEU A 217 -6.25 8.90 -19.89
C LEU A 217 -6.59 8.03 -18.67
N LEU A 218 -5.93 8.26 -17.55
CA LEU A 218 -6.10 7.50 -16.32
C LEU A 218 -7.04 8.19 -15.33
N LEU A 219 -6.96 9.51 -15.24
CA LEU A 219 -7.72 10.32 -14.30
C LEU A 219 -8.98 10.98 -14.91
N GLY A 220 -9.23 10.81 -16.19
CA GLY A 220 -10.31 11.51 -16.92
C GLY A 220 -11.74 11.22 -16.40
N ARG A 221 -11.93 10.07 -15.73
CA ARG A 221 -13.22 9.73 -15.09
C ARG A 221 -13.33 10.19 -13.64
N VAL A 222 -12.21 10.49 -12.99
CA VAL A 222 -12.21 10.93 -11.57
C VAL A 222 -12.91 12.29 -11.45
N GLY A 223 -14.03 12.31 -10.75
CA GLY A 223 -14.88 13.50 -10.59
C GLY A 223 -15.85 13.77 -11.73
N THR A 224 -15.83 12.96 -12.80
CA THR A 224 -16.79 12.99 -13.90
C THR A 224 -17.83 11.88 -13.76
N VAL A 225 -17.38 10.70 -13.35
CA VAL A 225 -18.19 9.49 -13.16
C VAL A 225 -18.46 9.29 -11.68
N ASP A 226 -19.68 8.87 -11.34
CA ASP A 226 -19.99 8.43 -9.97
C ASP A 226 -19.28 7.11 -9.68
N PRO A 227 -18.32 7.08 -8.73
CA PRO A 227 -17.56 5.89 -8.42
C PRO A 227 -18.41 4.75 -7.80
N ALA A 228 -19.64 5.02 -7.41
CA ALA A 228 -20.57 4.02 -6.90
C ALA A 228 -21.51 3.47 -7.99
N ASP A 229 -21.56 4.08 -9.19
CA ASP A 229 -22.49 3.70 -10.25
C ASP A 229 -21.77 3.00 -11.42
N LEU A 230 -21.99 1.68 -11.51
CA LEU A 230 -21.48 0.86 -12.61
C LEU A 230 -22.05 1.24 -13.99
N ASP A 231 -23.30 1.66 -14.06
CA ASP A 231 -23.91 2.04 -15.33
C ASP A 231 -23.38 3.40 -15.81
N ASP A 232 -23.07 4.32 -14.90
CA ASP A 232 -22.39 5.57 -15.23
C ASP A 232 -20.94 5.29 -15.72
N TYR A 233 -20.19 4.42 -15.07
CA TYR A 233 -18.89 3.97 -15.57
C TYR A 233 -18.97 3.39 -17.01
N ARG A 234 -19.99 2.56 -17.28
CA ARG A 234 -20.20 1.97 -18.62
C ARG A 234 -20.61 3.02 -19.66
N ALA A 235 -21.42 4.01 -19.29
CA ALA A 235 -21.80 5.12 -20.16
C ALA A 235 -20.59 5.97 -20.60
N HIS A 236 -19.54 6.01 -19.74
CA HIS A 236 -18.28 6.70 -20.02
C HIS A 236 -17.18 5.76 -20.56
N GLY A 237 -17.55 4.73 -21.32
CA GLY A 237 -16.65 3.84 -22.04
C GLY A 237 -16.12 2.65 -21.27
N GLY A 238 -16.57 2.44 -20.03
CA GLY A 238 -16.20 1.29 -19.23
C GLY A 238 -16.53 -0.04 -19.87
N TYR A 239 -15.73 -1.06 -19.61
CA TYR A 239 -15.79 -2.41 -20.18
C TYR A 239 -15.59 -2.50 -21.72
N THR A 240 -15.19 -1.40 -22.35
CA THR A 240 -14.81 -1.42 -23.78
C THR A 240 -13.48 -2.14 -23.97
N ALA A 241 -12.52 -1.91 -23.08
CA ALA A 241 -11.21 -2.57 -23.10
C ALA A 241 -11.35 -4.08 -22.88
N LEU A 242 -12.20 -4.53 -21.96
CA LEU A 242 -12.45 -5.95 -21.72
C LEU A 242 -13.08 -6.65 -22.95
N ARG A 243 -14.06 -6.01 -23.62
CA ARG A 243 -14.63 -6.56 -24.87
C ARG A 243 -13.56 -6.70 -25.95
N ARG A 244 -12.68 -5.71 -26.08
CA ARG A 244 -11.55 -5.80 -27.02
C ARG A 244 -10.58 -6.92 -26.61
N ALA A 245 -10.31 -7.09 -25.33
CA ALA A 245 -9.46 -8.17 -24.83
C ALA A 245 -10.02 -9.56 -25.25
N PHE A 246 -11.32 -9.78 -25.09
CA PHE A 246 -11.96 -11.02 -25.52
C PHE A 246 -11.86 -11.23 -27.05
N ALA A 247 -12.00 -10.16 -27.85
CA ALA A 247 -11.85 -10.24 -29.29
C ALA A 247 -10.41 -10.58 -29.74
N LEU A 248 -9.40 -10.12 -28.99
CA LEU A 248 -7.98 -10.38 -29.26
C LEU A 248 -7.52 -11.77 -28.81
N GLY A 249 -8.18 -12.33 -27.80
CA GLY A 249 -7.75 -13.53 -27.10
C GLY A 249 -6.53 -13.28 -26.18
N PRO A 250 -6.22 -14.21 -25.25
CA PRO A 250 -5.17 -14.03 -24.24
C PRO A 250 -3.80 -13.66 -24.83
N ALA A 251 -3.36 -14.40 -25.84
CA ALA A 251 -2.08 -14.15 -26.51
C ALA A 251 -2.05 -12.79 -27.25
N GLY A 252 -3.19 -12.36 -27.79
CA GLY A 252 -3.34 -11.05 -28.43
C GLY A 252 -3.23 -9.92 -27.42
N VAL A 253 -3.85 -10.05 -26.25
CA VAL A 253 -3.74 -9.07 -25.14
C VAL A 253 -2.29 -8.95 -24.65
N ILE A 254 -1.60 -10.08 -24.42
CA ILE A 254 -0.19 -10.07 -24.02
C ILE A 254 0.68 -9.35 -25.06
N ARG A 255 0.40 -9.57 -26.34
CA ARG A 255 1.12 -8.91 -27.44
C ARG A 255 0.89 -7.40 -27.42
N GLU A 256 -0.37 -6.94 -27.32
CA GLU A 256 -0.69 -5.51 -27.23
C GLU A 256 0.03 -4.85 -26.05
N VAL A 257 0.01 -5.48 -24.86
CA VAL A 257 0.71 -4.97 -23.66
C VAL A 257 2.23 -5.00 -23.84
N THR A 258 2.78 -5.98 -24.56
CA THR A 258 4.22 -6.05 -24.84
C THR A 258 4.64 -4.95 -25.83
N ASP A 259 3.90 -4.82 -26.94
CA ASP A 259 4.18 -3.88 -28.02
C ASP A 259 3.96 -2.42 -27.59
N SER A 260 3.11 -2.19 -26.58
CA SER A 260 2.92 -0.87 -25.97
C SER A 260 4.13 -0.38 -25.17
N GLY A 261 5.06 -1.27 -24.82
CA GLY A 261 6.20 -0.93 -23.97
C GLY A 261 5.85 -0.61 -22.51
N LEU A 262 4.64 -0.95 -22.04
CA LEU A 262 4.19 -0.64 -20.68
C LEU A 262 5.13 -1.23 -19.64
N LEU A 263 5.76 -0.34 -18.85
CA LEU A 263 6.58 -0.67 -17.69
C LEU A 263 5.76 -0.58 -16.40
N GLY A 264 6.13 -1.36 -15.39
CA GLY A 264 5.53 -1.31 -14.06
C GLY A 264 5.60 0.08 -13.43
N ARG A 265 4.50 0.54 -12.83
CA ARG A 265 4.32 1.89 -12.23
C ARG A 265 4.56 1.92 -10.72
N GLY A 266 4.83 0.78 -10.11
CA GLY A 266 5.10 0.65 -8.66
C GLY A 266 6.54 0.92 -8.23
N GLY A 267 7.41 1.43 -9.13
CA GLY A 267 8.79 1.81 -8.84
C GLY A 267 9.87 0.91 -9.48
N ALA A 268 9.62 -0.39 -9.66
CA ALA A 268 10.61 -1.33 -10.21
C ALA A 268 10.76 -1.28 -11.75
N ALA A 269 9.82 -0.65 -12.47
CA ALA A 269 9.84 -0.48 -13.93
C ALA A 269 10.01 -1.78 -14.75
N PHE A 270 9.56 -2.93 -14.24
CA PHE A 270 9.67 -4.19 -14.97
C PHE A 270 8.67 -4.23 -16.14
N PRO A 271 9.06 -4.74 -17.35
CA PRO A 271 8.16 -4.83 -18.51
C PRO A 271 6.94 -5.70 -18.24
N THR A 272 5.74 -5.10 -18.28
CA THR A 272 4.48 -5.76 -17.89
C THR A 272 4.14 -6.95 -18.78
N GLY A 273 4.26 -6.78 -20.11
CA GLY A 273 3.98 -7.85 -21.06
C GLY A 273 4.90 -9.07 -20.89
N ARG A 274 6.18 -8.87 -20.56
CA ARG A 274 7.11 -9.97 -20.25
C ARG A 274 6.71 -10.74 -19.00
N LYS A 275 6.28 -10.02 -17.95
CA LYS A 275 5.79 -10.63 -16.70
C LYS A 275 4.54 -11.48 -16.99
N TRP A 276 3.60 -10.97 -17.76
CA TRP A 276 2.37 -11.69 -18.15
C TRP A 276 2.67 -12.91 -18.99
N GLN A 277 3.53 -12.78 -20.01
CA GLN A 277 3.93 -13.91 -20.85
C GLN A 277 4.61 -15.01 -20.03
N ALA A 278 5.50 -14.63 -19.09
CA ALA A 278 6.20 -15.59 -18.23
C ALA A 278 5.23 -16.39 -17.36
N THR A 279 4.19 -15.74 -16.79
CA THR A 279 3.16 -16.43 -16.00
C THR A 279 2.26 -17.30 -16.87
N ALA A 280 1.76 -16.75 -18.00
CA ALA A 280 0.88 -17.49 -18.92
C ALA A 280 1.51 -18.76 -19.48
N SER A 281 2.84 -18.79 -19.58
CA SER A 281 3.59 -19.94 -20.12
C SER A 281 3.86 -21.04 -19.09
N GLN A 282 3.52 -20.85 -17.83
CA GLN A 282 3.76 -21.86 -16.79
C GLN A 282 2.77 -23.03 -16.92
N PRO A 283 3.25 -24.27 -16.86
CA PRO A 283 2.38 -25.44 -16.93
C PRO A 283 1.64 -25.77 -15.63
N ASP A 284 2.14 -25.25 -14.50
CA ASP A 284 1.54 -25.49 -13.18
C ASP A 284 0.32 -24.60 -12.96
N HIS A 285 -0.75 -25.13 -12.41
CA HIS A 285 -2.01 -24.44 -12.16
C HIS A 285 -2.46 -24.59 -10.68
N PRO A 286 -3.33 -23.71 -10.17
CA PRO A 286 -3.87 -22.50 -10.81
C PRO A 286 -2.83 -21.38 -10.95
N HIS A 287 -3.07 -20.43 -11.86
CA HIS A 287 -2.38 -19.15 -11.87
C HIS A 287 -3.13 -18.15 -10.98
N TYR A 288 -2.39 -17.27 -10.31
CA TYR A 288 -2.95 -16.20 -9.49
C TYR A 288 -2.60 -14.83 -10.06
N LEU A 289 -3.55 -13.90 -9.94
CA LEU A 289 -3.33 -12.48 -10.13
C LEU A 289 -3.31 -11.78 -8.78
N VAL A 290 -2.30 -10.95 -8.53
CA VAL A 290 -2.24 -10.10 -7.34
C VAL A 290 -2.15 -8.64 -7.77
N CYS A 291 -3.16 -7.85 -7.41
CA CYS A 291 -3.08 -6.40 -7.46
C CYS A 291 -2.42 -5.90 -6.18
N ASN A 292 -1.25 -5.31 -6.32
CA ASN A 292 -0.54 -4.68 -5.22
C ASN A 292 -1.05 -3.25 -5.03
N ALA A 293 -1.91 -3.06 -4.03
CA ALA A 293 -2.44 -1.80 -3.58
C ALA A 293 -1.90 -1.42 -2.17
N ASP A 294 -0.73 -1.97 -1.80
CA ASP A 294 0.02 -1.56 -0.61
C ASP A 294 0.85 -0.31 -0.89
N GLU A 295 0.18 0.81 -1.11
CA GLU A 295 0.76 2.11 -1.41
C GLU A 295 1.20 2.80 -0.12
N SER A 296 2.31 2.35 0.48
CA SER A 296 2.73 2.75 1.83
C SER A 296 3.98 3.63 1.87
N GLU A 297 4.65 3.89 0.73
CA GLU A 297 5.80 4.79 0.67
C GLU A 297 5.37 6.23 0.96
N PRO A 298 6.05 6.94 1.89
CA PRO A 298 5.72 8.33 2.19
C PRO A 298 5.76 9.22 0.94
N GLY A 299 4.66 9.91 0.68
CA GLY A 299 4.49 10.79 -0.48
C GLY A 299 3.66 10.20 -1.61
N THR A 300 3.35 8.88 -1.63
CA THR A 300 2.46 8.27 -2.63
C THR A 300 1.01 8.27 -2.20
N PHE A 301 0.11 8.52 -3.16
CA PHE A 301 -1.35 8.45 -2.97
C PHE A 301 -2.11 8.33 -4.30
N LYS A 302 -1.44 7.97 -5.38
CA LYS A 302 -2.03 7.84 -6.73
C LYS A 302 -2.98 6.66 -6.85
N ASP A 303 -2.60 5.53 -6.24
CA ASP A 303 -3.40 4.30 -6.27
C ASP A 303 -4.66 4.47 -5.41
N ARG A 304 -4.56 5.19 -4.27
CA ARG A 304 -5.72 5.58 -3.46
C ARG A 304 -6.76 6.34 -4.30
N VAL A 305 -6.33 7.36 -5.02
CA VAL A 305 -7.25 8.20 -5.80
C VAL A 305 -7.89 7.43 -6.95
N LEU A 306 -7.15 6.52 -7.61
CA LEU A 306 -7.74 5.62 -8.60
C LEU A 306 -8.81 4.71 -8.00
N MET A 307 -8.52 4.07 -6.86
CA MET A 307 -9.48 3.18 -6.18
C MET A 307 -10.70 3.91 -5.62
N GLU A 308 -10.53 5.14 -5.15
CA GLU A 308 -11.62 5.95 -4.62
C GLU A 308 -12.46 6.63 -5.70
N GLY A 309 -11.84 7.04 -6.80
CA GLY A 309 -12.48 7.87 -7.84
C GLY A 309 -12.90 7.12 -9.09
N ASP A 310 -12.29 5.96 -9.39
CA ASP A 310 -12.60 5.12 -10.57
C ASP A 310 -12.39 3.63 -10.27
N PRO A 311 -13.08 3.06 -9.25
CA PRO A 311 -12.85 1.69 -8.78
C PRO A 311 -13.16 0.64 -9.84
N TYR A 312 -14.13 0.87 -10.73
CA TYR A 312 -14.50 -0.06 -11.79
C TYR A 312 -13.40 -0.21 -12.85
N ALA A 313 -12.59 0.82 -13.08
CA ALA A 313 -11.43 0.73 -13.97
C ALA A 313 -10.43 -0.31 -13.47
N LEU A 314 -10.20 -0.36 -12.16
CA LEU A 314 -9.32 -1.39 -11.59
C LEU A 314 -9.92 -2.78 -11.69
N VAL A 315 -11.22 -2.94 -11.44
CA VAL A 315 -11.92 -4.24 -11.60
C VAL A 315 -11.83 -4.72 -13.05
N GLU A 316 -12.10 -3.85 -14.02
CA GLU A 316 -11.96 -4.18 -15.46
C GLU A 316 -10.53 -4.56 -15.82
N ALA A 317 -9.54 -3.79 -15.37
CA ALA A 317 -8.12 -4.03 -15.65
C ALA A 317 -7.62 -5.35 -15.04
N MET A 318 -8.04 -5.67 -13.81
CA MET A 318 -7.73 -6.97 -13.18
C MET A 318 -8.35 -8.12 -13.97
N THR A 319 -9.58 -7.97 -14.45
CA THR A 319 -10.27 -9.00 -15.25
C THR A 319 -9.52 -9.25 -16.57
N ILE A 320 -9.04 -8.20 -17.23
CA ILE A 320 -8.23 -8.29 -18.45
C ILE A 320 -6.89 -8.99 -18.17
N ALA A 321 -6.21 -8.62 -17.10
CA ALA A 321 -4.94 -9.23 -16.72
C ALA A 321 -5.09 -10.72 -16.38
N ALA A 322 -6.17 -11.09 -15.68
CA ALA A 322 -6.49 -12.48 -15.37
C ALA A 322 -6.79 -13.28 -16.63
N TYR A 323 -7.58 -12.75 -17.56
CA TYR A 323 -7.86 -13.37 -18.84
C TYR A 323 -6.59 -13.63 -19.65
N ALA A 324 -5.70 -12.65 -19.71
CA ALA A 324 -4.45 -12.75 -20.45
C ALA A 324 -3.48 -13.79 -19.85
N THR A 325 -3.41 -13.88 -18.53
CA THR A 325 -2.44 -14.74 -17.82
C THR A 325 -2.99 -16.10 -17.42
N GLY A 326 -4.29 -16.36 -17.66
CA GLY A 326 -4.97 -17.60 -17.31
C GLY A 326 -5.28 -17.73 -15.82
N ALA A 327 -5.24 -16.62 -15.07
CA ALA A 327 -5.62 -16.61 -13.66
C ALA A 327 -7.14 -16.69 -13.51
N ARG A 328 -7.60 -17.44 -12.48
CA ARG A 328 -9.02 -17.54 -12.13
C ARG A 328 -9.35 -16.89 -10.80
N HIS A 329 -8.33 -16.62 -9.99
CA HIS A 329 -8.44 -15.96 -8.70
C HIS A 329 -7.53 -14.73 -8.69
N GLY A 330 -8.11 -13.59 -8.36
CA GLY A 330 -7.43 -12.33 -8.16
C GLY A 330 -7.46 -11.92 -6.69
N TYR A 331 -6.33 -11.48 -6.18
CA TYR A 331 -6.24 -10.85 -4.86
C TYR A 331 -5.95 -9.38 -5.03
N LEU A 332 -6.80 -8.53 -4.44
CA LEU A 332 -6.51 -7.12 -4.25
C LEU A 332 -5.96 -6.94 -2.84
N TYR A 333 -4.63 -6.80 -2.72
CA TYR A 333 -4.00 -6.53 -1.43
C TYR A 333 -4.02 -5.03 -1.17
N LEU A 334 -4.94 -4.59 -0.33
CA LEU A 334 -5.21 -3.20 -0.03
C LEU A 334 -4.71 -2.85 1.37
N ARG A 335 -3.93 -1.78 1.50
CA ARG A 335 -3.47 -1.33 2.82
C ARG A 335 -4.62 -0.92 3.74
N GLY A 336 -4.47 -1.23 5.05
CA GLY A 336 -5.51 -1.02 6.05
C GLY A 336 -5.83 0.45 6.36
N GLU A 337 -4.95 1.38 5.97
CA GLU A 337 -5.08 2.81 6.20
C GLU A 337 -5.95 3.54 5.17
N TYR A 338 -6.54 2.80 4.20
CA TYR A 338 -7.41 3.36 3.15
C TYR A 338 -8.87 2.90 3.29
N PRO A 339 -9.60 3.34 4.33
CA PRO A 339 -10.97 2.86 4.59
C PRO A 339 -11.94 3.17 3.45
N ARG A 340 -11.88 4.37 2.84
CA ARG A 340 -12.76 4.73 1.73
C ARG A 340 -12.45 3.94 0.46
N ALA A 341 -11.17 3.68 0.17
CA ALA A 341 -10.81 2.83 -0.96
C ALA A 341 -11.29 1.39 -0.77
N LEU A 342 -11.24 0.86 0.47
CA LEU A 342 -11.79 -0.45 0.80
C LEU A 342 -13.29 -0.51 0.49
N GLU A 343 -14.07 0.43 1.03
CA GLU A 343 -15.52 0.54 0.80
C GLU A 343 -15.87 0.61 -0.69
N ARG A 344 -15.15 1.47 -1.44
CA ARG A 344 -15.36 1.63 -2.89
C ARG A 344 -15.05 0.38 -3.68
N MET A 345 -13.96 -0.30 -3.35
CA MET A 345 -13.57 -1.54 -4.03
C MET A 345 -14.49 -2.70 -3.69
N GLU A 346 -14.92 -2.87 -2.43
CA GLU A 346 -15.92 -3.86 -2.02
C GLU A 346 -17.23 -3.67 -2.79
N HIS A 347 -17.70 -2.42 -2.85
CA HIS A 347 -18.91 -2.07 -3.61
C HIS A 347 -18.76 -2.39 -5.10
N ALA A 348 -17.67 -1.94 -5.73
CA ALA A 348 -17.43 -2.15 -7.16
C ALA A 348 -17.35 -3.66 -7.53
N ILE A 349 -16.67 -4.45 -6.72
CA ILE A 349 -16.57 -5.89 -6.89
C ILE A 349 -17.95 -6.56 -6.74
N ALA A 350 -18.73 -6.17 -5.73
CA ALA A 350 -20.08 -6.68 -5.53
C ALA A 350 -21.01 -6.36 -6.71
N GLN A 351 -20.99 -5.12 -7.22
CA GLN A 351 -21.75 -4.71 -8.39
C GLN A 351 -21.31 -5.47 -9.66
N ALA A 352 -20.00 -5.66 -9.85
CA ALA A 352 -19.47 -6.41 -10.98
C ALA A 352 -19.91 -7.89 -10.95
N ARG A 353 -19.90 -8.53 -9.77
CA ARG A 353 -20.45 -9.88 -9.58
C ARG A 353 -21.94 -9.95 -9.91
N ALA A 354 -22.73 -9.02 -9.40
CA ALA A 354 -24.18 -8.97 -9.61
C ALA A 354 -24.55 -8.83 -11.11
N ARG A 355 -23.65 -8.28 -11.94
CA ARG A 355 -23.85 -8.07 -13.38
C ARG A 355 -23.12 -9.09 -14.26
N GLY A 356 -22.55 -10.17 -13.70
CA GLY A 356 -21.81 -11.21 -14.45
C GLY A 356 -20.51 -10.70 -15.09
N LEU A 357 -19.93 -9.65 -14.53
CA LEU A 357 -18.63 -9.09 -14.94
C LEU A 357 -17.47 -9.70 -14.13
N LEU A 358 -17.80 -10.43 -13.06
CA LEU A 358 -16.96 -11.29 -12.25
C LEU A 358 -17.73 -12.57 -11.90
N GLY A 359 -17.02 -13.62 -11.49
CA GLY A 359 -17.56 -14.91 -11.14
C GLY A 359 -17.43 -15.93 -12.26
N ASP A 360 -18.40 -16.85 -12.33
CA ASP A 360 -18.43 -17.89 -13.36
C ASP A 360 -18.88 -17.31 -14.70
N ASP A 361 -18.20 -17.71 -15.80
CA ASP A 361 -18.55 -17.36 -17.16
C ASP A 361 -18.71 -15.86 -17.44
N VAL A 362 -17.67 -15.09 -17.15
CA VAL A 362 -17.63 -13.62 -17.31
C VAL A 362 -18.11 -13.21 -18.71
N LEU A 363 -19.22 -12.46 -18.78
CA LEU A 363 -19.88 -12.02 -20.03
C LEU A 363 -20.19 -13.15 -21.02
N GLY A 364 -20.38 -14.39 -20.59
CA GLY A 364 -20.67 -15.53 -21.45
C GLY A 364 -19.49 -15.97 -22.33
N GLN A 365 -18.26 -15.74 -21.90
CA GLN A 365 -17.05 -16.02 -22.68
C GLN A 365 -16.34 -17.33 -22.31
N GLY A 366 -16.93 -18.17 -21.46
CA GLY A 366 -16.29 -19.40 -20.97
C GLY A 366 -15.07 -19.15 -20.08
N PHE A 367 -14.95 -17.96 -19.53
CA PHE A 367 -13.86 -17.54 -18.66
C PHE A 367 -14.43 -17.19 -17.27
N SER A 368 -13.85 -17.79 -16.22
CA SER A 368 -14.23 -17.53 -14.83
C SER A 368 -13.12 -16.77 -14.13
N PHE A 369 -13.48 -15.69 -13.45
CA PHE A 369 -12.56 -14.90 -12.65
C PHE A 369 -13.29 -14.20 -11.51
N ASP A 370 -12.73 -14.24 -10.32
CA ASP A 370 -13.23 -13.46 -9.17
C ASP A 370 -12.10 -12.78 -8.41
N ILE A 371 -12.45 -11.71 -7.68
CA ILE A 371 -11.52 -10.87 -6.94
C ILE A 371 -11.85 -10.97 -5.46
N GLU A 372 -10.84 -11.30 -4.65
CA GLU A 372 -10.88 -11.24 -3.20
C GLU A 372 -10.01 -10.10 -2.68
N ILE A 373 -10.57 -9.27 -1.78
CA ILE A 373 -9.79 -8.23 -1.10
C ILE A 373 -9.08 -8.84 0.10
N ARG A 374 -7.78 -8.59 0.21
CA ARG A 374 -6.96 -8.88 1.38
C ARG A 374 -6.46 -7.59 1.98
N ARG A 375 -6.93 -7.28 3.18
CA ARG A 375 -6.57 -6.05 3.88
C ARG A 375 -5.22 -6.20 4.57
N GLY A 376 -4.26 -5.29 4.27
CA GLY A 376 -3.03 -5.11 5.01
C GLY A 376 -3.29 -4.48 6.39
N ALA A 377 -2.26 -4.36 7.21
CA ALA A 377 -2.40 -3.86 8.58
C ALA A 377 -1.27 -2.90 9.00
N GLY A 378 -0.74 -2.12 8.06
CA GLY A 378 0.33 -1.14 8.31
C GLY A 378 1.72 -1.77 8.32
N ALA A 379 2.26 -2.10 7.13
CA ALA A 379 3.64 -2.55 6.96
C ALA A 379 4.09 -2.27 5.51
N TYR A 380 4.92 -1.25 5.30
CA TYR A 380 5.48 -0.87 3.99
C TYR A 380 6.18 -2.03 3.27
N ILE A 381 6.85 -2.91 4.01
CA ILE A 381 7.53 -4.06 3.43
C ILE A 381 6.58 -4.97 2.64
N CYS A 382 5.29 -5.00 2.94
CA CYS A 382 4.29 -5.77 2.20
C CYS A 382 4.05 -5.23 0.78
N GLY A 383 4.57 -4.06 0.41
CA GLY A 383 4.69 -3.60 -0.97
C GLY A 383 5.68 -4.41 -1.81
N GLU A 384 6.63 -5.13 -1.20
CA GLU A 384 7.48 -6.11 -1.90
C GLU A 384 6.65 -7.36 -2.24
N GLU A 385 6.65 -7.79 -3.52
CA GLU A 385 5.71 -8.80 -4.03
C GLU A 385 5.72 -10.12 -3.25
N THR A 386 6.88 -10.58 -2.75
CA THR A 386 6.97 -11.86 -2.02
C THR A 386 6.65 -11.71 -0.53
N ALA A 387 6.90 -10.54 0.05
CA ALA A 387 6.43 -10.19 1.39
C ALA A 387 4.90 -10.09 1.42
N LEU A 388 4.31 -9.50 0.39
CA LEU A 388 2.86 -9.47 0.18
C LEU A 388 2.27 -10.89 0.12
N PHE A 389 2.91 -11.81 -0.61
CA PHE A 389 2.45 -13.22 -0.65
C PHE A 389 2.51 -13.87 0.73
N ASN A 390 3.59 -13.66 1.48
CA ASN A 390 3.69 -14.15 2.85
C ASN A 390 2.58 -13.58 3.74
N SER A 391 2.25 -12.31 3.59
CA SER A 391 1.14 -11.67 4.30
C SER A 391 -0.21 -12.32 3.97
N ILE A 392 -0.52 -12.54 2.69
CA ILE A 392 -1.75 -13.24 2.27
C ILE A 392 -1.77 -14.68 2.82
N GLU A 393 -0.64 -15.37 2.79
CA GLU A 393 -0.52 -16.76 3.27
C GLU A 393 -0.55 -16.90 4.82
N GLY A 394 -0.67 -15.77 5.56
CA GLY A 394 -0.74 -15.78 7.03
C GLY A 394 0.62 -15.93 7.71
N PHE A 395 1.68 -15.44 7.08
CA PHE A 395 3.02 -15.31 7.65
C PHE A 395 3.36 -13.83 7.89
N ARG A 396 4.47 -13.59 8.58
CA ARG A 396 5.05 -12.25 8.62
C ARG A 396 5.40 -11.79 7.20
N GLY A 397 5.21 -10.50 6.91
CA GLY A 397 5.53 -9.90 5.62
C GLY A 397 7.04 -9.84 5.35
N GLU A 398 7.68 -10.97 5.27
CA GLU A 398 9.12 -11.11 5.02
C GLU A 398 9.37 -11.49 3.56
N PRO A 399 10.30 -10.83 2.84
CA PRO A 399 10.64 -11.18 1.46
C PRO A 399 11.19 -12.60 1.33
N ARG A 400 10.90 -13.25 0.20
CA ARG A 400 11.45 -14.55 -0.17
C ARG A 400 12.70 -14.38 -1.02
N SER A 401 13.66 -15.30 -0.89
CA SER A 401 14.81 -15.36 -1.78
C SER A 401 14.39 -15.71 -3.21
N LYS A 402 14.98 -15.03 -4.19
CA LYS A 402 14.78 -15.28 -5.61
C LYS A 402 16.08 -15.80 -6.22
N PRO A 403 16.11 -16.82 -7.11
CA PRO A 403 14.99 -17.64 -7.59
C PRO A 403 14.44 -18.63 -6.55
N PRO A 404 13.24 -19.23 -6.74
CA PRO A 404 12.36 -19.07 -7.90
C PRO A 404 11.68 -17.71 -7.94
N PHE A 405 11.34 -17.24 -9.15
CA PHE A 405 10.61 -15.99 -9.31
C PHE A 405 9.09 -16.19 -9.13
N PRO A 406 8.34 -15.14 -8.72
CA PRO A 406 6.89 -15.21 -8.54
C PRO A 406 6.10 -15.78 -9.71
N VAL A 407 6.53 -15.48 -10.93
CA VAL A 407 5.91 -16.01 -12.15
C VAL A 407 6.03 -17.52 -12.29
N GLU A 408 6.97 -18.15 -11.60
CA GLU A 408 7.19 -19.60 -11.54
C GLU A 408 6.58 -20.18 -10.26
N LYS A 409 6.83 -19.55 -9.11
CA LYS A 409 6.42 -20.02 -7.79
C LYS A 409 6.18 -18.84 -6.83
N GLY A 410 4.99 -18.27 -6.90
CA GLY A 410 4.54 -17.13 -6.10
C GLY A 410 3.57 -17.50 -4.98
N LEU A 411 2.38 -16.90 -4.99
CA LEU A 411 1.33 -17.10 -4.00
C LEU A 411 0.89 -18.56 -3.93
N PHE A 412 0.83 -19.11 -2.73
CA PHE A 412 0.52 -20.53 -2.46
C PHE A 412 1.42 -21.50 -3.23
N GLY A 413 2.63 -21.04 -3.57
CA GLY A 413 3.58 -21.85 -4.33
C GLY A 413 3.23 -22.05 -5.80
N LYS A 414 2.33 -21.25 -6.36
CA LYS A 414 1.82 -21.33 -7.73
C LYS A 414 2.28 -20.13 -8.58
N PRO A 415 2.27 -20.27 -9.93
CA PRO A 415 2.59 -19.15 -10.80
C PRO A 415 1.72 -17.94 -10.52
N THR A 416 2.34 -16.80 -10.28
CA THR A 416 1.63 -15.59 -9.85
C THR A 416 2.16 -14.36 -10.58
N VAL A 417 1.25 -13.57 -11.12
CA VAL A 417 1.55 -12.24 -11.63
C VAL A 417 1.11 -11.19 -10.60
N ALA A 418 2.04 -10.37 -10.14
CA ALA A 418 1.76 -9.24 -9.26
C ALA A 418 1.99 -7.93 -10.03
N ASN A 419 0.99 -7.03 -10.01
CA ASN A 419 1.07 -5.71 -10.64
C ASN A 419 0.51 -4.64 -9.69
N ASN A 420 1.10 -3.45 -9.73
CA ASN A 420 0.60 -2.27 -9.05
C ASN A 420 -0.71 -1.74 -9.69
N VAL A 421 -1.55 -1.03 -8.94
CA VAL A 421 -2.83 -0.45 -9.38
C VAL A 421 -2.68 0.40 -10.65
N GLU A 422 -1.78 1.40 -10.64
CA GLU A 422 -1.55 2.26 -11.80
C GLU A 422 -1.08 1.45 -13.03
N THR A 423 -0.28 0.41 -12.82
CA THR A 423 0.14 -0.49 -13.93
C THR A 423 -1.06 -1.17 -14.57
N LEU A 424 -1.97 -1.72 -13.76
CA LEU A 424 -3.17 -2.39 -14.24
C LEU A 424 -4.10 -1.43 -14.98
N VAL A 425 -4.40 -0.27 -14.40
CA VAL A 425 -5.28 0.72 -15.04
C VAL A 425 -4.73 1.22 -16.37
N ASN A 426 -3.41 1.30 -16.54
CA ASN A 426 -2.77 1.62 -17.82
C ASN A 426 -3.07 0.60 -18.95
N VAL A 427 -3.48 -0.62 -18.62
CA VAL A 427 -3.88 -1.62 -19.63
C VAL A 427 -5.13 -1.18 -20.39
N LEU A 428 -6.02 -0.41 -19.77
CA LEU A 428 -7.24 0.09 -20.41
C LEU A 428 -6.93 0.98 -21.62
N PRO A 429 -6.13 2.08 -21.49
CA PRO A 429 -5.74 2.87 -22.65
C PRO A 429 -4.84 2.09 -23.65
N VAL A 430 -4.01 1.15 -23.21
CA VAL A 430 -3.28 0.28 -24.14
C VAL A 430 -4.24 -0.46 -25.07
N LEU A 431 -5.32 -1.02 -24.54
CA LEU A 431 -6.29 -1.74 -25.34
C LEU A 431 -7.24 -0.83 -26.13
N THR A 432 -7.64 0.31 -25.59
CA THR A 432 -8.60 1.19 -26.26
C THR A 432 -7.97 2.02 -27.36
N LEU A 433 -6.75 2.50 -27.20
CA LEU A 433 -5.99 3.23 -28.21
C LEU A 433 -5.26 2.31 -29.18
N GLY A 434 -4.80 1.16 -28.70
CA GLY A 434 -3.88 0.24 -29.36
C GLY A 434 -2.42 0.50 -28.98
N ALA A 435 -1.60 -0.54 -29.02
CA ALA A 435 -0.22 -0.54 -28.56
C ALA A 435 0.63 0.60 -29.15
N GLN A 436 0.53 0.82 -30.47
CA GLN A 436 1.33 1.85 -31.14
C GLN A 436 0.97 3.27 -30.73
N ALA A 437 -0.33 3.58 -30.63
CA ALA A 437 -0.80 4.89 -30.23
C ALA A 437 -0.44 5.17 -28.75
N TYR A 438 -0.55 4.16 -27.88
CA TYR A 438 -0.10 4.26 -26.51
C TYR A 438 1.42 4.47 -26.40
N ALA A 439 2.22 3.70 -27.16
CA ALA A 439 3.67 3.80 -27.17
C ALA A 439 4.19 5.15 -27.72
N ALA A 440 3.37 5.84 -28.52
CA ALA A 440 3.69 7.19 -29.02
C ALA A 440 3.56 8.29 -27.93
N ILE A 441 2.93 7.97 -26.80
CA ILE A 441 2.87 8.83 -25.62
C ILE A 441 4.14 8.59 -24.80
N GLY A 442 4.87 9.66 -24.44
CA GLY A 442 6.09 9.54 -23.66
C GLY A 442 7.34 9.43 -24.51
N THR A 443 8.31 8.64 -24.08
CA THR A 443 9.60 8.43 -24.75
C THR A 443 9.72 7.01 -25.31
N GLY A 444 10.76 6.75 -26.08
CA GLY A 444 10.98 5.41 -26.65
C GLY A 444 11.27 4.32 -25.61
N ALA A 445 11.77 4.69 -24.44
CA ALA A 445 12.09 3.75 -23.34
C ALA A 445 11.06 3.79 -22.20
N SER A 446 10.41 4.93 -21.99
CA SER A 446 9.36 5.14 -20.99
C SER A 446 8.08 5.58 -21.69
N THR A 447 7.18 4.61 -21.98
CA THR A 447 5.97 4.85 -22.78
C THR A 447 4.73 5.11 -21.93
N GLY A 448 3.77 5.83 -22.49
CA GLY A 448 2.47 6.10 -21.88
C GLY A 448 2.47 7.24 -20.89
N PRO A 449 1.34 7.47 -20.21
CA PRO A 449 1.23 8.43 -19.12
C PRO A 449 1.83 7.88 -17.83
N LYS A 450 2.14 8.81 -16.90
CA LYS A 450 2.56 8.49 -15.54
C LYS A 450 1.85 9.42 -14.56
N LEU A 451 1.43 8.87 -13.44
CA LEU A 451 0.87 9.63 -12.32
C LEU A 451 1.99 10.08 -11.37
N PHE A 452 2.03 11.36 -11.08
CA PHE A 452 2.96 11.99 -10.16
C PHE A 452 2.22 12.51 -8.93
N CYS A 453 2.69 12.11 -7.74
CA CYS A 453 2.15 12.58 -6.46
C CYS A 453 2.97 13.80 -6.01
N VAL A 454 2.39 14.99 -6.11
CA VAL A 454 3.05 16.24 -5.74
C VAL A 454 2.55 16.72 -4.37
N SER A 455 3.47 17.00 -3.46
CA SER A 455 3.18 17.51 -2.12
C SER A 455 4.30 18.42 -1.58
N GLY A 456 4.13 18.94 -0.36
CA GLY A 456 5.07 19.87 0.27
C GLY A 456 4.81 21.32 -0.11
N SER A 457 5.86 22.10 -0.39
CA SER A 457 5.80 23.56 -0.59
C SER A 457 5.32 23.94 -1.99
N VAL A 458 4.09 23.55 -2.31
CA VAL A 458 3.39 23.88 -3.57
C VAL A 458 2.00 24.42 -3.27
N ASP A 459 1.41 25.17 -4.21
CA ASP A 459 0.07 25.77 -4.04
C ASP A 459 -1.05 24.80 -4.36
N ARG A 460 -0.80 23.87 -5.29
CA ARG A 460 -1.77 22.88 -5.75
C ARG A 460 -1.22 21.46 -5.59
N PRO A 461 -1.07 20.96 -4.35
CA PRO A 461 -0.67 19.59 -4.12
C PRO A 461 -1.73 18.62 -4.67
N GLY A 462 -1.31 17.47 -5.19
CA GLY A 462 -2.23 16.51 -5.78
C GLY A 462 -1.55 15.56 -6.75
N ILE A 463 -2.35 14.83 -7.50
CA ILE A 463 -1.88 13.92 -8.54
C ILE A 463 -1.95 14.60 -9.90
N TYR A 464 -0.86 14.46 -10.62
CA TYR A 464 -0.71 14.98 -11.98
C TYR A 464 -0.47 13.82 -12.94
N GLU A 465 -1.25 13.76 -14.00
CA GLU A 465 -1.03 12.85 -15.11
C GLU A 465 -0.27 13.58 -16.21
N LEU A 466 0.96 13.13 -16.49
CA LEU A 466 1.79 13.68 -17.54
C LEU A 466 2.33 12.54 -18.43
N PRO A 467 2.60 12.80 -19.71
CA PRO A 467 3.38 11.87 -20.51
C PRO A 467 4.79 11.77 -19.94
N PHE A 468 5.40 10.61 -20.03
CA PHE A 468 6.82 10.51 -19.73
C PHE A 468 7.63 11.47 -20.63
N GLY A 469 8.70 12.07 -20.07
CA GLY A 469 9.54 13.04 -20.75
C GLY A 469 9.23 14.49 -20.40
N ALA A 470 8.10 14.78 -19.76
CA ALA A 470 7.90 16.06 -19.09
C ALA A 470 9.01 16.29 -18.05
N THR A 471 9.48 17.51 -17.89
CA THR A 471 10.54 17.82 -16.92
C THR A 471 10.00 18.00 -15.50
N LEU A 472 10.86 17.85 -14.50
CA LEU A 472 10.51 18.13 -13.11
C LEU A 472 10.05 19.59 -12.94
N GLY A 473 10.68 20.54 -13.64
CA GLY A 473 10.32 21.96 -13.62
C GLY A 473 8.93 22.24 -14.19
N GLU A 474 8.56 21.56 -15.29
CA GLU A 474 7.21 21.66 -15.86
C GLU A 474 6.15 21.17 -14.86
N LEU A 475 6.38 20.04 -14.22
CA LEU A 475 5.47 19.50 -13.19
C LEU A 475 5.35 20.45 -12.00
N LEU A 476 6.47 20.96 -11.48
CA LEU A 476 6.47 21.90 -10.35
C LEU A 476 5.82 23.24 -10.71
N THR A 477 5.96 23.71 -11.95
CA THR A 477 5.27 24.89 -12.45
C THR A 477 3.74 24.66 -12.47
N LEU A 478 3.30 23.50 -12.95
CA LEU A 478 1.88 23.11 -12.89
C LEU A 478 1.36 23.04 -11.46
N ALA A 479 2.17 22.58 -10.53
CA ALA A 479 1.79 22.48 -9.11
C ALA A 479 1.85 23.82 -8.37
N GLY A 480 2.48 24.85 -8.96
CA GLY A 480 2.68 26.15 -8.33
C GLY A 480 3.69 26.06 -7.19
N VAL A 481 4.94 25.68 -7.53
CA VAL A 481 6.02 25.64 -6.52
C VAL A 481 6.22 27.03 -5.91
N ARG A 482 6.32 27.09 -4.58
CA ARG A 482 6.46 28.33 -3.84
C ARG A 482 7.89 28.86 -3.88
N ASP A 483 8.03 30.15 -3.65
CA ASP A 483 9.35 30.79 -3.51
C ASP A 483 10.14 30.15 -2.36
N GLY A 484 11.47 30.20 -2.47
CA GLY A 484 12.36 29.63 -1.46
C GLY A 484 12.55 28.11 -1.56
N LEU A 485 12.26 27.51 -2.72
CA LEU A 485 12.53 26.09 -2.95
C LEU A 485 13.99 25.77 -2.61
N ARG A 486 14.19 24.87 -1.66
CA ARG A 486 15.50 24.41 -1.21
C ARG A 486 15.90 23.07 -1.84
N ALA A 487 14.96 22.14 -1.92
CA ALA A 487 15.20 20.80 -2.42
C ALA A 487 13.90 20.13 -2.88
N VAL A 488 14.01 19.15 -3.75
CA VAL A 488 12.92 18.26 -4.15
C VAL A 488 13.32 16.82 -3.83
N LEU A 489 12.52 16.11 -3.07
CA LEU A 489 12.67 14.66 -2.90
C LEU A 489 11.91 13.98 -4.05
N LEU A 490 12.64 13.32 -4.94
CA LEU A 490 12.13 12.62 -6.10
C LEU A 490 12.17 11.11 -5.87
N GLY A 491 11.05 10.41 -6.07
CA GLY A 491 10.96 8.97 -5.94
C GLY A 491 10.64 8.46 -4.53
N GLY A 492 10.21 9.36 -3.61
CA GLY A 492 9.82 9.02 -2.25
C GLY A 492 11.00 8.83 -1.28
N ALA A 493 10.73 8.21 -0.13
CA ALA A 493 11.75 7.96 0.90
C ALA A 493 12.91 7.10 0.38
N ALA A 494 12.63 6.18 -0.57
CA ALA A 494 13.63 5.35 -1.25
C ALA A 494 14.37 6.08 -2.41
N GLY A 495 13.95 7.31 -2.72
CA GLY A 495 14.48 8.14 -3.80
C GLY A 495 15.68 8.98 -3.41
N GLY A 496 15.81 10.16 -4.01
CA GLY A 496 16.91 11.07 -3.74
C GLY A 496 16.54 12.54 -3.88
N PHE A 497 17.33 13.38 -3.25
CA PHE A 497 17.18 14.83 -3.35
C PHE A 497 17.74 15.39 -4.64
N VAL A 498 17.03 16.38 -5.18
CA VAL A 498 17.37 17.16 -6.37
C VAL A 498 17.44 18.63 -5.96
N ARG A 499 18.40 19.37 -6.51
CA ARG A 499 18.60 20.81 -6.25
C ARG A 499 17.66 21.67 -7.12
N PRO A 500 17.42 22.93 -6.71
CA PRO A 500 16.61 23.87 -7.48
C PRO A 500 17.17 24.22 -8.88
N ASP A 501 18.46 24.00 -9.12
CA ASP A 501 19.11 24.20 -10.41
C ASP A 501 19.15 22.97 -11.32
N GLU A 502 18.50 21.86 -10.89
CA GLU A 502 18.43 20.57 -11.61
C GLU A 502 16.98 20.24 -12.06
N LEU A 503 16.12 21.24 -12.23
CA LEU A 503 14.70 21.03 -12.55
C LEU A 503 14.41 20.66 -14.02
N ASP A 504 15.41 20.65 -14.87
CA ASP A 504 15.36 20.19 -16.26
C ASP A 504 15.41 18.68 -16.43
N ILE A 505 15.55 17.92 -15.31
CA ILE A 505 15.55 16.45 -15.30
C ILE A 505 14.26 15.92 -15.95
N PRO A 506 14.36 15.11 -17.03
CA PRO A 506 13.20 14.45 -17.61
C PRO A 506 12.62 13.42 -16.64
N LEU A 507 11.33 13.47 -16.40
CA LEU A 507 10.63 12.52 -15.56
C LEU A 507 10.39 11.22 -16.34
N THR A 508 11.47 10.46 -16.54
CA THR A 508 11.50 9.13 -17.15
C THR A 508 12.36 8.21 -16.29
N PHE A 509 12.24 6.89 -16.47
CA PHE A 509 13.10 5.96 -15.72
C PHE A 509 14.57 6.07 -16.11
N GLU A 510 14.87 6.34 -17.39
CA GLU A 510 16.22 6.57 -17.89
C GLU A 510 16.76 7.93 -17.44
N GLY A 511 16.01 9.03 -17.63
CA GLY A 511 16.47 10.38 -17.33
C GLY A 511 16.75 10.60 -15.84
N THR A 512 15.90 10.09 -14.95
CA THR A 512 16.16 10.17 -13.50
C THR A 512 17.38 9.35 -13.09
N ARG A 513 17.64 8.19 -13.74
CA ARG A 513 18.84 7.37 -13.49
C ARG A 513 20.10 8.09 -13.95
N GLU A 514 20.07 8.72 -15.14
CA GLU A 514 21.19 9.53 -15.67
C GLU A 514 21.50 10.70 -14.75
N ALA A 515 20.47 11.31 -14.16
CA ALA A 515 20.61 12.35 -13.15
C ALA A 515 21.05 11.83 -11.77
N GLY A 516 21.32 10.53 -11.61
CA GLY A 516 21.75 9.93 -10.34
C GLY A 516 20.66 9.92 -9.26
N THR A 517 19.40 9.85 -9.67
CA THR A 517 18.24 9.71 -8.79
C THR A 517 17.31 8.61 -9.30
N THR A 518 16.13 8.47 -8.76
CA THR A 518 15.13 7.49 -9.23
C THR A 518 13.75 8.11 -9.30
N LEU A 519 12.97 7.69 -10.30
CA LEU A 519 11.57 8.09 -10.41
C LEU A 519 10.70 7.44 -9.33
N GLY A 520 11.07 6.25 -8.88
CA GLY A 520 10.31 5.47 -7.91
C GLY A 520 8.85 5.26 -8.35
N SER A 521 7.94 5.41 -7.42
CA SER A 521 6.48 5.36 -7.67
C SER A 521 5.90 6.65 -8.28
N GLY A 522 6.71 7.72 -8.43
CA GLY A 522 6.28 9.02 -8.95
C GLY A 522 6.05 10.08 -7.88
N VAL A 523 6.68 9.95 -6.72
CA VAL A 523 6.66 10.98 -5.66
C VAL A 523 7.51 12.18 -6.07
N VAL A 524 6.95 13.37 -5.89
CA VAL A 524 7.64 14.67 -6.00
C VAL A 524 7.26 15.51 -4.80
N MET A 525 8.18 15.67 -3.87
CA MET A 525 7.94 16.43 -2.64
C MET A 525 8.87 17.64 -2.57
N ALA A 526 8.30 18.84 -2.65
CA ALA A 526 9.02 20.09 -2.61
C ALA A 526 9.21 20.57 -1.16
N PHE A 527 10.41 21.02 -0.83
CA PHE A 527 10.74 21.60 0.47
C PHE A 527 11.36 22.98 0.29
N ASP A 528 10.86 23.94 1.05
CA ASP A 528 11.43 25.28 1.14
C ASP A 528 12.47 25.38 2.27
N ASP A 529 13.00 26.58 2.47
CA ASP A 529 14.03 26.86 3.47
C ASP A 529 13.53 26.81 4.92
N THR A 530 12.22 26.71 5.15
CA THR A 530 11.63 26.59 6.49
C THR A 530 11.73 25.17 7.04
N VAL A 531 11.96 24.16 6.17
CA VAL A 531 12.06 22.75 6.59
C VAL A 531 13.51 22.40 6.95
N PRO A 532 13.79 22.04 8.23
CA PRO A 532 15.13 21.64 8.65
C PRO A 532 15.54 20.31 8.03
N LEU A 533 16.48 20.32 7.10
CA LEU A 533 16.96 19.13 6.39
C LEU A 533 17.44 18.00 7.35
N PRO A 534 18.22 18.26 8.43
CA PRO A 534 18.61 17.20 9.35
C PRO A 534 17.44 16.45 9.99
N ARG A 535 16.35 17.15 10.32
CA ARG A 535 15.13 16.51 10.87
C ARG A 535 14.41 15.65 9.85
N LEU A 536 14.39 16.11 8.59
CA LEU A 536 13.80 15.35 7.48
C LEU A 536 14.58 14.05 7.23
N LEU A 537 15.92 14.13 7.21
CA LEU A 537 16.78 12.96 7.03
C LEU A 537 16.65 11.95 8.19
N LEU A 538 16.53 12.47 9.41
CA LEU A 538 16.29 11.62 10.58
C LEU A 538 14.94 10.89 10.45
N ARG A 539 13.85 11.59 10.05
CA ARG A 539 12.54 10.97 9.84
C ARG A 539 12.58 9.88 8.75
N ILE A 540 13.35 10.10 7.67
CA ILE A 540 13.56 9.08 6.63
C ILE A 540 14.27 7.84 7.22
N ALA A 541 15.29 8.04 8.04
CA ALA A 541 16.01 6.92 8.67
C ALA A 541 15.13 6.15 9.66
N GLU A 542 14.34 6.85 10.48
CA GLU A 542 13.33 6.26 11.38
C GLU A 542 12.32 5.43 10.58
N PHE A 543 11.81 5.96 9.45
CA PHE A 543 10.91 5.23 8.58
C PHE A 543 11.50 3.88 8.14
N PHE A 544 12.72 3.86 7.62
CA PHE A 544 13.36 2.62 7.18
C PHE A 544 13.68 1.65 8.33
N ARG A 545 14.00 2.17 9.52
CA ARG A 545 14.17 1.34 10.71
C ARG A 545 12.84 0.69 11.13
N ASP A 546 11.76 1.47 11.20
CA ASP A 546 10.44 1.00 11.62
C ASP A 546 9.86 -0.03 10.64
N GLU A 547 10.10 0.16 9.35
CA GLU A 547 9.59 -0.69 8.26
C GLU A 547 10.50 -1.88 7.93
N SER A 548 11.65 -2.01 8.57
CA SER A 548 12.52 -3.17 8.40
C SER A 548 11.87 -4.43 8.98
N CYS A 549 11.63 -5.44 8.13
CA CYS A 549 11.07 -6.73 8.58
C CYS A 549 12.01 -7.51 9.52
N GLY A 550 13.28 -7.11 9.62
CA GLY A 550 14.28 -7.73 10.48
C GLY A 550 14.90 -9.03 9.94
N GLN A 551 14.55 -9.51 8.74
CA GLN A 551 15.00 -10.79 8.21
C GLN A 551 16.49 -10.79 7.90
N CYS A 552 17.00 -9.83 7.11
CA CYS A 552 18.42 -9.81 6.73
C CYS A 552 19.25 -8.84 7.58
N VAL A 553 20.47 -9.28 7.93
CA VAL A 553 21.37 -8.54 8.82
C VAL A 553 21.73 -7.15 8.30
N PRO A 554 22.09 -6.96 7.00
CA PRO A 554 22.47 -5.64 6.50
C PRO A 554 21.39 -4.59 6.73
N CYS A 555 20.13 -4.89 6.43
CA CYS A 555 18.99 -3.99 6.66
C CYS A 555 18.69 -3.83 8.16
N ARG A 556 18.49 -4.94 8.89
CA ARG A 556 18.11 -4.91 10.31
C ARG A 556 19.07 -4.10 11.19
N VAL A 557 20.38 -4.25 10.96
CA VAL A 557 21.42 -3.54 11.70
C VAL A 557 21.73 -2.18 11.08
N GLY A 558 21.76 -2.12 9.74
CA GLY A 558 22.15 -0.92 9.01
C GLY A 558 21.19 0.24 9.20
N THR A 559 19.87 0.01 9.17
CA THR A 559 18.86 1.07 9.40
C THR A 559 18.97 1.66 10.80
N VAL A 560 19.20 0.84 11.83
CA VAL A 560 19.42 1.29 13.20
C VAL A 560 20.71 2.13 13.31
N ARG A 561 21.81 1.65 12.69
CA ARG A 561 23.09 2.38 12.70
C ARG A 561 23.01 3.70 11.94
N GLN A 562 22.23 3.74 10.86
CA GLN A 562 21.97 4.96 10.11
C GLN A 562 21.25 6.00 10.99
N GLU A 563 20.19 5.61 11.64
CA GLU A 563 19.42 6.48 12.55
C GLU A 563 20.29 6.97 13.71
N GLU A 564 21.01 6.09 14.40
CA GLU A 564 21.92 6.45 15.49
C GLU A 564 22.98 7.47 15.07
N ALA A 565 23.58 7.30 13.87
CA ALA A 565 24.56 8.23 13.34
C ALA A 565 23.94 9.60 13.04
N LEU A 566 22.76 9.62 12.42
CA LEU A 566 22.03 10.86 12.14
C LEU A 566 21.62 11.59 13.43
N HIS A 567 21.21 10.89 14.47
CA HIS A 567 20.97 11.49 15.79
C HIS A 567 22.23 12.16 16.34
N ARG A 568 23.40 11.53 16.24
CA ARG A 568 24.66 12.11 16.74
C ARG A 568 25.08 13.36 16.01
N ILE A 569 24.81 13.45 14.70
CA ILE A 569 25.22 14.59 13.87
C ILE A 569 24.12 15.62 13.62
N ALA A 570 22.90 15.41 14.17
CA ALA A 570 21.76 16.30 13.91
C ALA A 570 22.05 17.78 14.17
N GLU A 571 22.93 18.09 15.15
CA GLU A 571 23.33 19.44 15.54
C GLU A 571 24.83 19.72 15.27
N ARG A 572 25.49 18.90 14.43
CA ARG A 572 26.92 19.01 14.12
C ARG A 572 27.13 19.31 12.64
N THR A 573 28.23 19.95 12.33
CA THR A 573 28.64 20.24 10.93
C THR A 573 30.15 20.06 10.74
N GLY A 574 30.60 19.99 9.49
CA GLY A 574 32.00 19.97 9.13
C GLY A 574 32.80 18.82 9.78
N ALA A 575 33.93 19.16 10.39
CA ALA A 575 34.84 18.17 10.99
C ALA A 575 34.21 17.30 12.09
N ASP A 576 33.26 17.86 12.83
CA ASP A 576 32.59 17.16 13.93
C ASP A 576 31.59 16.10 13.44
N ALA A 577 31.14 16.19 12.20
CA ALA A 577 30.24 15.21 11.55
C ALA A 577 31.01 14.19 10.69
N ALA A 578 32.26 14.45 10.31
CA ALA A 578 33.00 13.69 9.30
C ALA A 578 33.14 12.17 9.60
N ALA A 579 33.33 11.81 10.86
CA ALA A 579 33.47 10.40 11.24
C ALA A 579 32.14 9.63 11.08
N ASP A 580 31.01 10.25 11.48
CA ASP A 580 29.67 9.65 11.32
C ASP A 580 29.24 9.61 9.84
N ILE A 581 29.58 10.62 9.02
CA ILE A 581 29.36 10.62 7.58
C ILE A 581 30.12 9.45 6.92
N THR A 582 31.38 9.18 7.34
CA THR A 582 32.14 8.03 6.85
C THR A 582 31.46 6.73 7.22
N LEU A 583 31.02 6.57 8.46
CA LEU A 583 30.26 5.40 8.93
C LEU A 583 28.96 5.23 8.13
N LEU A 584 28.20 6.29 7.91
CA LEU A 584 26.96 6.27 7.13
C LEU A 584 27.20 5.73 5.71
N ARG A 585 28.28 6.16 5.04
CA ARG A 585 28.65 5.69 3.70
C ARG A 585 29.02 4.20 3.68
N GLU A 586 29.71 3.69 4.72
CA GLU A 586 30.06 2.27 4.84
C GLU A 586 28.83 1.40 5.09
N VAL A 587 27.97 1.82 6.03
CA VAL A 587 26.70 1.15 6.34
C VAL A 587 25.77 1.17 5.14
N GLY A 588 25.63 2.32 4.47
CA GLY A 588 24.81 2.47 3.28
C GLY A 588 25.23 1.53 2.14
N ARG A 589 26.54 1.39 1.88
CA ARG A 589 27.05 0.43 0.90
C ARG A 589 26.71 -1.01 1.29
N ALA A 590 26.93 -1.39 2.56
CA ALA A 590 26.62 -2.73 3.03
C ALA A 590 25.12 -3.06 2.90
N MET A 591 24.24 -2.11 3.20
CA MET A 591 22.79 -2.27 3.02
C MET A 591 22.43 -2.43 1.53
N ARG A 592 22.95 -1.57 0.65
CA ARG A 592 22.68 -1.62 -0.78
C ARG A 592 23.11 -2.93 -1.42
N ASP A 593 24.32 -3.41 -1.09
CA ASP A 593 24.96 -4.54 -1.76
C ASP A 593 24.48 -5.90 -1.23
N ALA A 594 24.00 -5.99 0.02
CA ALA A 594 23.74 -7.26 0.68
C ALA A 594 22.33 -7.43 1.28
N SER A 595 21.42 -6.44 1.14
CA SER A 595 20.03 -6.61 1.55
C SER A 595 19.25 -7.45 0.54
N ILE A 596 18.30 -8.27 1.03
CA ILE A 596 17.50 -9.18 0.21
C ILE A 596 16.52 -8.41 -0.71
N CYS A 597 15.97 -7.30 -0.25
CA CYS A 597 14.93 -6.56 -0.97
C CYS A 597 15.24 -5.06 -1.11
N GLY A 598 14.43 -4.39 -1.93
CA GLY A 598 14.55 -2.96 -2.22
C GLY A 598 14.55 -2.06 -1.00
N LEU A 599 13.81 -2.39 0.08
CA LEU A 599 13.77 -1.58 1.29
C LEU A 599 15.20 -1.32 1.83
N GLY A 600 15.95 -2.37 2.14
CA GLY A 600 17.31 -2.19 2.65
C GLY A 600 18.29 -1.67 1.59
N GLN A 601 18.10 -2.02 0.31
CA GLN A 601 18.96 -1.56 -0.77
C GLN A 601 18.84 -0.05 -1.03
N THR A 602 17.70 0.58 -0.74
CA THR A 602 17.44 1.99 -1.02
C THR A 602 17.41 2.88 0.23
N ALA A 603 17.45 2.32 1.44
CA ALA A 603 17.34 3.06 2.71
C ALA A 603 18.37 4.18 2.88
N TRP A 604 19.48 4.12 2.19
CA TRP A 604 20.56 5.11 2.22
C TRP A 604 20.42 6.24 1.18
N ASN A 605 19.66 6.03 0.11
CA ASN A 605 19.68 6.91 -1.07
C ASN A 605 19.37 8.38 -0.77
N ALA A 606 18.30 8.65 -0.01
CA ALA A 606 17.91 10.01 0.33
C ALA A 606 18.96 10.71 1.20
N VAL A 607 19.55 10.01 2.15
CA VAL A 607 20.60 10.53 3.03
C VAL A 607 21.89 10.80 2.23
N GLU A 608 22.30 9.84 1.37
CA GLU A 608 23.48 10.02 0.49
C GLU A 608 23.31 11.25 -0.41
N SER A 609 22.18 11.36 -1.08
CA SER A 609 21.92 12.49 -1.98
C SER A 609 21.83 13.83 -1.26
N ALA A 610 21.34 13.87 -0.03
CA ALA A 610 21.31 15.10 0.77
C ALA A 610 22.73 15.55 1.17
N ILE A 611 23.60 14.62 1.54
CA ILE A 611 25.00 14.91 1.86
C ILE A 611 25.72 15.38 0.59
N ASP A 612 25.61 14.64 -0.51
CA ASP A 612 26.43 14.85 -1.69
C ASP A 612 25.94 16.02 -2.57
N ARG A 613 24.64 16.30 -2.59
CA ARG A 613 24.06 17.33 -3.46
C ARG A 613 23.66 18.61 -2.75
N LEU A 614 23.17 18.48 -1.49
CA LEU A 614 22.66 19.62 -0.73
C LEU A 614 23.64 20.10 0.33
N GLY A 615 24.81 19.47 0.47
CA GLY A 615 25.78 19.81 1.51
C GLY A 615 25.24 19.63 2.92
N ALA A 616 24.39 18.61 3.16
CA ALA A 616 23.89 18.35 4.49
C ALA A 616 25.04 18.01 5.44
N TYR A 617 25.12 18.72 6.56
CA TYR A 617 26.18 18.61 7.59
C TYR A 617 27.56 19.15 7.19
N GLU A 618 27.70 19.91 6.07
CA GLU A 618 28.91 20.65 5.72
C GLU A 618 29.10 21.96 6.51
#